data_672d673594b01f4b60205bbc97cab3c8
#
_entry.id   672d673594b01f4b60205bbc97cab3c8
#
_cell.length_a   1.000
_cell.length_b   1.000
_cell.length_c   1.000
_cell.angle_alpha   90.00
_cell.angle_beta   90.00
_cell.angle_gamma   90.00
#
_symmetry.space_group_name_H-M   'P 1'
#
loop_
_entity.id
_entity.type
_entity.pdbx_description
1 polymer ?
#
loop_
_entity_poly.entity_id
_entity_poly.type
_entity_poly.pdbx_seq_one_letter_code
_entity_poly.pdbx_strand_id
1 'polypeptide(L)'
;HSHLLASTIPNCISYDPTFHYELAVIFREGLRRMHEKNENIFYYITTMNENYPHPEMPKDCEDGILKGMYKIKESSSSKEAKIQLLGSGTILREMMAASDILKKEYQIDSEVWSVTSFNELRKNGMEVERQNLLNPSETNKKSYIEECLGKQQGPILAATDYMRINADQIRSFTKKSFYSLGTDGYGRSDTRKNLRSFFEVDKEHIVAYSLSVLAKEQLITSKYAEDAIKKYDIDKNKPMPTKM
;
A
#
# COMPACT_ATOMS: atom_id res chain seq x y z
N HIS A 1 13.79 -5.92 -5.56
CA HIS A 1 12.54 -5.76 -6.41
C HIS A 1 11.94 -7.12 -6.79
N SER A 2 12.08 -8.05 -5.86
CA SER A 2 11.75 -9.46 -6.05
C SER A 2 10.26 -9.73 -6.33
N HIS A 3 9.33 -8.95 -5.77
CA HIS A 3 7.90 -9.10 -6.07
C HIS A 3 7.56 -8.81 -7.53
N LEU A 4 8.28 -7.88 -8.18
CA LEU A 4 8.12 -7.63 -9.61
C LEU A 4 8.62 -8.82 -10.45
N LEU A 5 9.73 -9.42 -10.05
CA LEU A 5 10.22 -10.66 -10.70
C LEU A 5 9.26 -11.82 -10.45
N ALA A 6 8.75 -11.99 -9.23
CA ALA A 6 7.74 -12.99 -8.91
C ALA A 6 6.46 -12.84 -9.74
N SER A 7 6.06 -11.60 -10.07
CA SER A 7 4.87 -11.33 -10.89
C SER A 7 4.95 -11.85 -12.33
N THR A 8 6.15 -12.16 -12.82
CA THR A 8 6.36 -12.73 -14.16
C THR A 8 6.12 -14.24 -14.22
N ILE A 9 6.00 -14.89 -13.06
CA ILE A 9 5.84 -16.35 -12.95
C ILE A 9 4.36 -16.65 -12.67
N PRO A 10 3.62 -17.28 -13.59
CA PRO A 10 2.16 -17.40 -13.52
C PRO A 10 1.64 -18.13 -12.27
N ASN A 11 2.34 -19.15 -11.80
CA ASN A 11 1.97 -19.95 -10.63
C ASN A 11 2.68 -19.54 -9.34
N CYS A 12 3.39 -18.41 -9.33
CA CYS A 12 3.96 -17.82 -8.13
C CYS A 12 2.92 -16.93 -7.42
N ILE A 13 2.65 -17.23 -6.16
CA ILE A 13 1.80 -16.43 -5.28
C ILE A 13 2.72 -15.67 -4.34
N SER A 14 2.74 -14.33 -4.44
CA SER A 14 3.71 -13.55 -3.68
C SER A 14 3.06 -12.61 -2.70
N TYR A 15 3.60 -12.57 -1.46
CA TYR A 15 3.13 -11.75 -0.36
C TYR A 15 4.25 -11.00 0.34
N ASP A 16 3.92 -9.78 0.80
CA ASP A 16 4.78 -8.91 1.61
C ASP A 16 4.07 -8.54 2.92
N PRO A 17 3.90 -9.50 3.87
CA PRO A 17 3.20 -9.26 5.11
C PRO A 17 3.98 -8.35 6.05
N THR A 18 3.26 -7.57 6.86
CA THR A 18 3.81 -6.72 7.92
C THR A 18 3.74 -7.43 9.27
N PHE A 19 2.62 -8.06 9.59
CA PHE A 19 2.37 -8.62 10.91
C PHE A 19 2.40 -10.15 10.90
N HIS A 20 2.76 -10.73 12.07
CA HIS A 20 2.88 -12.19 12.23
C HIS A 20 1.58 -12.93 11.91
N TYR A 21 0.42 -12.36 12.24
CA TYR A 21 -0.87 -12.99 11.93
C TYR A 21 -1.15 -13.03 10.42
N GLU A 22 -0.71 -12.00 9.66
CA GLU A 22 -0.79 -12.04 8.20
C GLU A 22 0.04 -13.20 7.64
N LEU A 23 1.29 -13.33 8.13
CA LEU A 23 2.16 -14.43 7.73
C LEU A 23 1.54 -15.80 8.08
N ALA A 24 0.94 -15.94 9.27
CA ALA A 24 0.30 -17.18 9.70
C ALA A 24 -0.90 -17.56 8.81
N VAL A 25 -1.75 -16.60 8.46
CA VAL A 25 -2.89 -16.79 7.55
C VAL A 25 -2.41 -17.21 6.16
N ILE A 26 -1.42 -16.49 5.60
CA ILE A 26 -0.85 -16.76 4.28
C ILE A 26 -0.20 -18.16 4.25
N PHE A 27 0.57 -18.49 5.28
CA PHE A 27 1.25 -19.78 5.37
C PHE A 27 0.26 -20.95 5.48
N ARG A 28 -0.77 -20.82 6.34
CA ARG A 28 -1.85 -21.80 6.47
C ARG A 28 -2.55 -22.05 5.13
N GLU A 29 -2.91 -21.00 4.42
CA GLU A 29 -3.55 -21.12 3.11
C GLU A 29 -2.61 -21.72 2.05
N GLY A 30 -1.32 -21.37 2.10
CA GLY A 30 -0.31 -21.96 1.23
C GLY A 30 -0.19 -23.47 1.41
N LEU A 31 -0.12 -23.95 2.64
CA LEU A 31 -0.10 -25.38 2.95
C LEU A 31 -1.38 -26.07 2.44
N ARG A 32 -2.55 -25.47 2.67
CA ARG A 32 -3.83 -26.02 2.22
C ARG A 32 -3.87 -26.15 0.69
N ARG A 33 -3.46 -25.12 -0.04
CA ARG A 33 -3.49 -25.13 -1.51
C ARG A 33 -2.47 -26.09 -2.11
N MET A 34 -1.23 -26.07 -1.61
CA MET A 34 -0.15 -26.90 -2.17
C MET A 34 -0.25 -28.38 -1.77
N HIS A 35 -0.63 -28.70 -0.53
CA HIS A 35 -0.59 -30.07 -0.02
C HIS A 35 -1.96 -30.75 0.02
N GLU A 36 -3.02 -30.07 0.45
CA GLU A 36 -4.36 -30.69 0.50
C GLU A 36 -5.04 -30.68 -0.86
N LYS A 37 -4.98 -29.52 -1.57
CA LYS A 37 -5.61 -29.37 -2.88
C LYS A 37 -4.72 -29.77 -4.05
N ASN A 38 -3.42 -29.98 -3.81
CA ASN A 38 -2.44 -30.31 -4.83
C ASN A 38 -2.43 -29.30 -6.02
N GLU A 39 -2.66 -28.01 -5.73
CA GLU A 39 -2.56 -26.97 -6.74
C GLU A 39 -1.09 -26.81 -7.22
N ASN A 40 -0.87 -26.67 -8.51
CA ASN A 40 0.46 -26.44 -9.07
C ASN A 40 0.88 -24.97 -8.89
N ILE A 41 1.14 -24.58 -7.65
CA ILE A 41 1.55 -23.23 -7.25
C ILE A 41 2.69 -23.32 -6.23
N PHE A 42 3.40 -22.21 -6.06
CA PHE A 42 4.34 -22.02 -4.95
C PHE A 42 4.25 -20.59 -4.41
N TYR A 43 4.67 -20.40 -3.18
CA TYR A 43 4.61 -19.13 -2.49
C TYR A 43 5.98 -18.47 -2.43
N TYR A 44 6.02 -17.17 -2.71
CA TYR A 44 7.13 -16.29 -2.43
C TYR A 44 6.69 -15.28 -1.36
N ILE A 45 7.29 -15.34 -0.18
CA ILE A 45 6.91 -14.50 0.96
C ILE A 45 8.14 -13.76 1.45
N THR A 46 8.08 -12.44 1.51
CA THR A 46 9.13 -11.63 2.13
C THR A 46 8.87 -11.47 3.62
N THR A 47 9.93 -11.52 4.41
CA THR A 47 9.86 -11.36 5.86
C THR A 47 10.92 -10.36 6.32
N MET A 48 10.64 -9.67 7.43
CA MET A 48 11.55 -8.69 8.01
C MET A 48 12.33 -9.29 9.18
N ASN A 49 13.57 -8.85 9.34
CA ASN A 49 14.42 -9.18 10.48
C ASN A 49 14.46 -8.06 11.55
N GLU A 50 13.40 -7.27 11.64
CA GLU A 50 13.26 -6.18 12.61
C GLU A 50 12.24 -6.58 13.69
N ASN A 51 12.59 -6.41 14.97
CA ASN A 51 11.67 -6.62 16.07
C ASN A 51 10.78 -5.38 16.27
N TYR A 52 9.46 -5.57 16.28
CA TYR A 52 8.47 -4.54 16.56
C TYR A 52 7.21 -5.16 17.17
N PRO A 53 6.41 -4.35 17.89
CA PRO A 53 5.14 -4.82 18.43
C PRO A 53 4.18 -5.23 17.31
N HIS A 54 3.54 -6.38 17.48
CA HIS A 54 2.50 -6.86 16.59
C HIS A 54 1.14 -6.68 17.27
N PRO A 55 0.19 -5.98 16.64
CA PRO A 55 -1.16 -5.86 17.20
C PRO A 55 -1.91 -7.19 17.11
N GLU A 56 -3.01 -7.27 17.82
CA GLU A 56 -3.97 -8.36 17.63
C GLU A 56 -4.54 -8.33 16.21
N MET A 57 -4.85 -9.50 15.68
CA MET A 57 -5.47 -9.63 14.37
C MET A 57 -6.88 -9.02 14.39
N PRO A 58 -7.19 -8.08 13.49
CA PRO A 58 -8.55 -7.59 13.35
C PRO A 58 -9.54 -8.72 13.02
N LYS A 59 -10.76 -8.60 13.49
CA LYS A 59 -11.81 -9.58 13.18
C LYS A 59 -12.10 -9.60 11.67
N ASP A 60 -12.41 -10.77 11.15
CA ASP A 60 -12.87 -10.98 9.77
C ASP A 60 -11.92 -10.48 8.67
N CYS A 61 -10.61 -10.32 8.97
CA CYS A 61 -9.64 -9.82 8.00
C CYS A 61 -8.91 -10.93 7.20
N GLU A 62 -9.09 -12.21 7.53
CA GLU A 62 -8.34 -13.31 6.89
C GLU A 62 -8.52 -13.34 5.37
N ASP A 63 -9.76 -13.19 4.91
CA ASP A 63 -10.08 -13.16 3.47
C ASP A 63 -9.41 -11.99 2.77
N GLY A 64 -9.38 -10.81 3.40
CA GLY A 64 -8.68 -9.64 2.90
C GLY A 64 -7.16 -9.82 2.84
N ILE A 65 -6.56 -10.47 3.85
CA ILE A 65 -5.14 -10.81 3.87
C ILE A 65 -4.80 -11.68 2.64
N LEU A 66 -5.63 -12.67 2.34
CA LEU A 66 -5.41 -13.59 1.22
C LEU A 66 -5.70 -12.95 -0.15
N LYS A 67 -6.67 -12.04 -0.23
CA LYS A 67 -6.98 -11.27 -1.45
C LYS A 67 -6.00 -10.15 -1.74
N GLY A 68 -5.12 -9.83 -0.80
CA GLY A 68 -4.02 -8.90 -1.00
C GLY A 68 -4.15 -7.56 -0.29
N MET A 69 -5.29 -7.21 0.33
CA MET A 69 -5.41 -6.02 1.20
C MET A 69 -6.59 -6.10 2.16
N TYR A 70 -6.45 -5.43 3.29
CA TYR A 70 -7.54 -5.24 4.25
C TYR A 70 -7.35 -3.92 5.01
N LYS A 71 -8.44 -3.37 5.56
CA LYS A 71 -8.39 -2.13 6.34
C LYS A 71 -7.92 -2.45 7.76
N ILE A 72 -6.87 -1.75 8.22
CA ILE A 72 -6.33 -1.89 9.57
C ILE A 72 -6.73 -0.73 10.48
N LYS A 73 -7.02 0.44 9.92
CA LYS A 73 -7.46 1.61 10.68
C LYS A 73 -8.58 2.33 9.92
N GLU A 74 -9.68 2.53 10.61
CA GLU A 74 -10.81 3.29 10.08
C GLU A 74 -10.70 4.79 10.38
N SER A 75 -11.29 5.58 9.49
CA SER A 75 -11.52 6.99 9.73
C SER A 75 -12.55 7.17 10.85
N SER A 76 -12.25 8.03 11.82
CA SER A 76 -13.12 8.28 12.96
C SER A 76 -13.99 9.53 12.81
N SER A 77 -13.92 10.22 11.66
CA SER A 77 -14.61 11.51 11.48
C SER A 77 -15.36 11.61 10.17
N SER A 78 -16.40 12.44 10.14
CA SER A 78 -17.14 12.83 8.94
C SER A 78 -16.51 14.00 8.18
N LYS A 79 -15.26 14.39 8.48
CA LYS A 79 -14.57 15.52 7.85
C LYS A 79 -14.41 15.31 6.35
N GLU A 80 -14.44 16.38 5.58
CA GLU A 80 -14.39 16.35 4.12
C GLU A 80 -13.02 15.94 3.59
N ALA A 81 -11.92 16.39 4.24
CA ALA A 81 -10.57 16.05 3.81
C ALA A 81 -10.13 14.70 4.39
N LYS A 82 -10.12 13.70 3.55
CA LYS A 82 -9.67 12.33 3.86
C LYS A 82 -8.68 11.82 2.83
N ILE A 83 -7.82 10.88 3.25
CA ILE A 83 -6.88 10.20 2.39
C ILE A 83 -6.85 8.70 2.71
N GLN A 84 -6.67 7.89 1.68
CA GLN A 84 -6.49 6.44 1.77
C GLN A 84 -5.00 6.12 1.74
N LEU A 85 -4.45 5.58 2.81
CA LEU A 85 -3.04 5.24 2.95
C LEU A 85 -2.86 3.73 2.81
N LEU A 86 -2.19 3.30 1.76
CA LEU A 86 -1.93 1.89 1.45
C LEU A 86 -0.45 1.59 1.70
N GLY A 87 -0.14 0.66 2.60
CA GLY A 87 1.24 0.25 2.89
C GLY A 87 1.44 -1.25 2.83
N SER A 88 2.62 -1.69 2.40
CA SER A 88 3.03 -3.10 2.42
C SER A 88 4.29 -3.31 3.26
N GLY A 89 4.47 -4.50 3.79
CA GLY A 89 5.64 -4.90 4.54
C GLY A 89 6.04 -3.88 5.61
N THR A 90 7.31 -3.54 5.68
CA THR A 90 7.84 -2.60 6.69
C THR A 90 7.27 -1.18 6.56
N ILE A 91 6.87 -0.75 5.36
CA ILE A 91 6.40 0.62 5.10
C ILE A 91 4.96 0.84 5.60
N LEU A 92 4.17 -0.22 5.82
CA LEU A 92 2.87 -0.06 6.49
C LEU A 92 3.00 0.65 7.86
N ARG A 93 4.07 0.38 8.60
CA ARG A 93 4.31 1.02 9.90
C ARG A 93 4.56 2.53 9.77
N GLU A 94 5.26 2.95 8.72
CA GLU A 94 5.45 4.37 8.40
C GLU A 94 4.11 5.02 8.01
N MET A 95 3.26 4.31 7.25
CA MET A 95 1.89 4.77 6.92
C MET A 95 1.02 4.94 8.16
N MET A 96 1.08 4.00 9.10
CA MET A 96 0.34 4.10 10.38
C MET A 96 0.81 5.31 11.19
N ALA A 97 2.12 5.49 11.32
CA ALA A 97 2.70 6.63 12.02
C ALA A 97 2.36 7.96 11.34
N ALA A 98 2.39 8.02 10.01
CA ALA A 98 1.97 9.19 9.25
C ALA A 98 0.48 9.52 9.46
N SER A 99 -0.38 8.50 9.49
CA SER A 99 -1.81 8.66 9.80
C SER A 99 -2.04 9.29 11.17
N ASP A 100 -1.26 8.89 12.18
CA ASP A 100 -1.35 9.47 13.53
C ASP A 100 -0.91 10.94 13.56
N ILE A 101 0.16 11.28 12.84
CA ILE A 101 0.64 12.65 12.70
C ILE A 101 -0.39 13.51 11.95
N LEU A 102 -0.92 13.04 10.81
CA LEU A 102 -1.93 13.75 10.03
C LEU A 102 -3.15 14.10 10.90
N LYS A 103 -3.61 13.15 11.70
CA LYS A 103 -4.73 13.38 12.62
C LYS A 103 -4.41 14.37 13.73
N LYS A 104 -3.28 14.16 14.42
CA LYS A 104 -2.91 14.94 15.63
C LYS A 104 -2.52 16.38 15.30
N GLU A 105 -1.75 16.59 14.23
CA GLU A 105 -1.13 17.88 13.95
C GLU A 105 -1.88 18.69 12.88
N TYR A 106 -2.47 18.00 11.90
CA TYR A 106 -3.12 18.66 10.76
C TYR A 106 -4.64 18.48 10.75
N GLN A 107 -5.18 17.69 11.67
CA GLN A 107 -6.62 17.38 11.75
C GLN A 107 -7.18 16.77 10.45
N ILE A 108 -6.31 16.13 9.68
CA ILE A 108 -6.65 15.34 8.49
C ILE A 108 -6.95 13.91 8.93
N ASP A 109 -8.06 13.37 8.48
CA ASP A 109 -8.42 12.00 8.75
C ASP A 109 -7.91 11.06 7.62
N SER A 110 -7.60 9.83 7.98
CA SER A 110 -7.11 8.84 7.03
C SER A 110 -7.58 7.44 7.39
N GLU A 111 -7.78 6.62 6.38
CA GLU A 111 -7.94 5.18 6.52
C GLU A 111 -6.63 4.51 6.11
N VAL A 112 -6.20 3.52 6.90
CA VAL A 112 -4.96 2.80 6.62
C VAL A 112 -5.28 1.36 6.23
N TRP A 113 -4.67 0.93 5.14
CA TRP A 113 -4.84 -0.39 4.55
C TRP A 113 -3.51 -1.14 4.55
N SER A 114 -3.50 -2.35 5.10
CA SER A 114 -2.39 -3.27 4.90
C SER A 114 -2.54 -3.94 3.55
N VAL A 115 -1.56 -3.74 2.68
CA VAL A 115 -1.49 -4.40 1.37
C VAL A 115 -0.52 -5.56 1.48
N THR A 116 -1.04 -6.74 1.65
CA THR A 116 -0.24 -7.97 1.77
C THR A 116 0.27 -8.46 0.42
N SER A 117 -0.41 -8.11 -0.69
CA SER A 117 0.03 -8.48 -2.04
C SER A 117 -0.52 -7.56 -3.12
N PHE A 118 0.32 -6.69 -3.66
CA PHE A 118 -0.02 -5.94 -4.89
C PHE A 118 -0.18 -6.87 -6.10
N ASN A 119 0.54 -7.99 -6.14
CA ASN A 119 0.47 -8.94 -7.24
C ASN A 119 -0.89 -9.66 -7.31
N GLU A 120 -1.43 -10.13 -6.17
CA GLU A 120 -2.75 -10.78 -6.14
C GLU A 120 -3.87 -9.77 -6.44
N LEU A 121 -3.75 -8.54 -5.96
CA LEU A 121 -4.68 -7.47 -6.32
C LEU A 121 -4.67 -7.19 -7.84
N ARG A 122 -3.50 -7.13 -8.45
CA ARG A 122 -3.37 -6.96 -9.90
C ARG A 122 -3.97 -8.14 -10.67
N LYS A 123 -3.68 -9.39 -10.28
CA LYS A 123 -4.26 -10.58 -10.92
C LYS A 123 -5.79 -10.55 -10.89
N ASN A 124 -6.37 -10.24 -9.72
CA ASN A 124 -7.82 -10.09 -9.59
C ASN A 124 -8.37 -8.97 -10.47
N GLY A 125 -7.72 -7.80 -10.47
CA GLY A 125 -8.12 -6.66 -11.31
C GLY A 125 -8.14 -7.01 -12.80
N MET A 126 -7.08 -7.65 -13.31
CA MET A 126 -6.97 -8.08 -14.71
C MET A 126 -8.02 -9.14 -15.08
N GLU A 127 -8.29 -10.08 -14.19
CA GLU A 127 -9.31 -11.11 -14.42
C GLU A 127 -10.69 -10.49 -14.51
N VAL A 128 -11.05 -9.61 -13.59
CA VAL A 128 -12.36 -8.92 -13.59
C VAL A 128 -12.50 -8.03 -14.83
N GLU A 129 -11.47 -7.27 -15.19
CA GLU A 129 -11.47 -6.45 -16.40
C GLU A 129 -11.72 -7.30 -17.63
N ARG A 130 -10.99 -8.42 -17.78
CA ARG A 130 -11.20 -9.37 -18.89
C ARG A 130 -12.63 -9.92 -18.92
N GLN A 131 -13.18 -10.31 -17.76
CA GLN A 131 -14.56 -10.83 -17.67
C GLN A 131 -15.56 -9.76 -18.14
N ASN A 132 -15.41 -8.51 -17.71
CA ASN A 132 -16.28 -7.41 -18.11
C ASN A 132 -16.21 -7.12 -19.62
N LEU A 133 -14.99 -7.16 -20.20
CA LEU A 133 -14.82 -6.95 -21.63
C LEU A 133 -15.43 -8.09 -22.49
N LEU A 134 -15.40 -9.32 -21.98
CA LEU A 134 -16.00 -10.47 -22.67
C LEU A 134 -17.52 -10.59 -22.50
N ASN A 135 -18.11 -9.88 -21.54
CA ASN A 135 -19.55 -9.92 -21.25
C ASN A 135 -20.14 -8.48 -21.23
N PRO A 136 -20.08 -7.74 -22.35
CA PRO A 136 -20.42 -6.31 -22.38
C PRO A 136 -21.92 -6.01 -22.12
N SER A 137 -22.78 -7.02 -22.21
CA SER A 137 -24.22 -6.90 -21.90
C SER A 137 -24.55 -7.18 -20.43
N GLU A 138 -23.61 -7.68 -19.64
CA GLU A 138 -23.81 -7.94 -18.23
C GLU A 138 -23.46 -6.73 -17.37
N THR A 139 -23.94 -6.72 -16.11
CA THR A 139 -23.51 -5.72 -15.13
C THR A 139 -22.03 -5.91 -14.83
N ASN A 140 -21.24 -4.84 -14.97
CA ASN A 140 -19.82 -4.86 -14.68
C ASN A 140 -19.52 -5.35 -13.26
N LYS A 141 -18.74 -6.39 -13.15
CA LYS A 141 -18.18 -6.87 -11.88
C LYS A 141 -17.13 -5.87 -11.37
N LYS A 142 -17.01 -5.79 -10.06
CA LYS A 142 -15.98 -4.96 -9.41
C LYS A 142 -14.77 -5.80 -9.06
N SER A 143 -13.58 -5.24 -9.28
CA SER A 143 -12.37 -5.81 -8.71
C SER A 143 -12.37 -5.68 -7.19
N TYR A 144 -11.60 -6.51 -6.50
CA TYR A 144 -11.49 -6.43 -5.04
C TYR A 144 -11.01 -5.07 -4.55
N ILE A 145 -10.11 -4.42 -5.30
CA ILE A 145 -9.69 -3.03 -5.02
C ILE A 145 -10.89 -2.08 -5.10
N GLU A 146 -11.73 -2.20 -6.12
CA GLU A 146 -12.92 -1.34 -6.27
C GLU A 146 -13.97 -1.65 -5.20
N GLU A 147 -14.08 -2.89 -4.73
CA GLU A 147 -14.94 -3.25 -3.59
C GLU A 147 -14.45 -2.56 -2.30
N CYS A 148 -13.14 -2.60 -2.03
CA CYS A 148 -12.53 -2.00 -0.85
C CYS A 148 -12.56 -0.46 -0.88
N LEU A 149 -12.11 0.15 -1.97
CA LEU A 149 -11.81 1.57 -2.05
C LEU A 149 -12.88 2.39 -2.76
N GLY A 150 -13.74 1.77 -3.56
CA GLY A 150 -14.67 2.49 -4.42
C GLY A 150 -15.65 3.41 -3.69
N LYS A 151 -16.07 3.04 -2.48
CA LYS A 151 -16.97 3.85 -1.63
C LYS A 151 -16.24 4.76 -0.64
N GLN A 152 -14.93 4.61 -0.48
CA GLN A 152 -14.15 5.42 0.45
C GLN A 152 -13.97 6.84 -0.08
N GLN A 153 -13.70 7.79 0.80
CA GLN A 153 -13.47 9.19 0.40
C GLN A 153 -11.97 9.48 0.23
N GLY A 154 -11.66 10.46 -0.60
CA GLY A 154 -10.33 11.00 -0.81
C GLY A 154 -9.46 10.21 -1.79
N PRO A 155 -8.29 10.80 -2.14
CA PRO A 155 -7.29 10.18 -2.99
C PRO A 155 -6.57 9.04 -2.28
N ILE A 156 -5.81 8.26 -3.05
CA ILE A 156 -5.00 7.14 -2.55
C ILE A 156 -3.52 7.54 -2.60
N LEU A 157 -2.81 7.31 -1.50
CA LEU A 157 -1.35 7.32 -1.45
C LEU A 157 -0.87 5.92 -1.02
N ALA A 158 -0.19 5.23 -1.91
CA ALA A 158 0.41 3.92 -1.64
C ALA A 158 1.91 4.04 -1.41
N ALA A 159 2.49 3.24 -0.51
CA ALA A 159 3.94 3.16 -0.34
C ALA A 159 4.41 1.73 -0.10
N THR A 160 5.59 1.42 -0.61
CA THR A 160 6.21 0.11 -0.56
C THR A 160 7.73 0.23 -0.39
N ASP A 161 8.35 -0.80 0.16
CA ASP A 161 9.83 -0.93 0.26
C ASP A 161 10.47 -1.43 -1.05
N TYR A 162 9.69 -1.53 -2.10
CA TYR A 162 10.11 -1.91 -3.46
C TYR A 162 10.00 -0.72 -4.41
N MET A 163 10.34 -0.89 -5.67
CA MET A 163 10.12 0.14 -6.68
C MET A 163 8.64 0.58 -6.70
N ARG A 164 8.39 1.86 -6.95
CA ARG A 164 7.04 2.44 -7.04
C ARG A 164 6.10 1.65 -7.95
N ILE A 165 6.64 1.07 -9.03
CA ILE A 165 5.87 0.26 -9.96
C ILE A 165 5.21 -0.95 -9.29
N ASN A 166 5.74 -1.43 -8.15
CA ASN A 166 5.09 -2.49 -7.38
C ASN A 166 3.72 -2.06 -6.84
N ALA A 167 3.59 -0.83 -6.38
CA ALA A 167 2.29 -0.28 -5.99
C ALA A 167 1.50 0.24 -7.19
N ASP A 168 2.17 0.82 -8.19
CA ASP A 168 1.52 1.37 -9.38
C ASP A 168 0.77 0.35 -10.22
N GLN A 169 1.12 -0.94 -10.12
CA GLN A 169 0.46 -1.99 -10.89
C GLN A 169 -1.05 -2.14 -10.60
N ILE A 170 -1.55 -1.56 -9.51
CA ILE A 170 -2.99 -1.57 -9.18
C ILE A 170 -3.71 -0.27 -9.55
N ARG A 171 -3.01 0.74 -10.04
CA ARG A 171 -3.54 2.07 -10.34
C ARG A 171 -4.73 2.05 -11.30
N SER A 172 -4.68 1.22 -12.34
CA SER A 172 -5.73 1.12 -13.36
C SER A 172 -7.04 0.51 -12.85
N PHE A 173 -7.02 -0.19 -11.72
CA PHE A 173 -8.18 -0.86 -11.15
C PHE A 173 -8.93 -0.02 -10.11
N THR A 174 -8.61 1.25 -9.99
CA THR A 174 -9.35 2.23 -9.18
C THR A 174 -9.67 3.47 -10.00
N LYS A 175 -10.85 4.06 -9.74
CA LYS A 175 -11.27 5.33 -10.37
C LYS A 175 -10.80 6.56 -9.60
N LYS A 176 -10.07 6.36 -8.49
CA LYS A 176 -9.58 7.42 -7.63
C LYS A 176 -8.22 7.92 -8.09
N SER A 177 -7.92 9.18 -7.78
CA SER A 177 -6.55 9.69 -7.90
C SER A 177 -5.61 8.84 -7.06
N PHE A 178 -4.59 8.28 -7.72
CA PHE A 178 -3.66 7.32 -7.12
C PHE A 178 -2.22 7.83 -7.23
N TYR A 179 -1.55 7.90 -6.10
CA TYR A 179 -0.17 8.31 -5.96
C TYR A 179 0.62 7.19 -5.27
N SER A 180 1.90 7.08 -5.57
CA SER A 180 2.75 6.02 -5.02
C SER A 180 4.13 6.53 -4.63
N LEU A 181 4.68 5.94 -3.59
CA LEU A 181 6.05 6.08 -3.10
C LEU A 181 6.72 4.71 -3.10
N GLY A 182 8.03 4.70 -3.28
CA GLY A 182 8.79 3.46 -3.27
C GLY A 182 10.30 3.72 -3.39
N THR A 183 11.08 2.65 -3.34
CA THR A 183 12.54 2.68 -3.30
C THR A 183 13.12 2.47 -4.69
N ASP A 184 12.93 3.45 -5.58
CA ASP A 184 13.50 3.43 -6.93
C ASP A 184 15.00 3.71 -6.91
N GLY A 185 15.74 3.08 -7.82
CA GLY A 185 17.19 3.24 -7.95
C GLY A 185 17.98 2.09 -7.31
N TYR A 186 19.27 2.32 -7.10
CA TYR A 186 20.15 1.33 -6.47
C TYR A 186 19.94 1.29 -4.95
N GLY A 187 19.96 0.08 -4.37
CA GLY A 187 20.02 -0.11 -2.92
C GLY A 187 21.27 0.57 -2.32
N ARG A 188 21.14 1.00 -1.08
CA ARG A 188 22.22 1.64 -0.32
C ARG A 188 22.39 0.98 1.04
N SER A 189 23.57 1.20 1.64
CA SER A 189 23.88 0.70 2.98
C SER A 189 23.88 1.85 3.97
N ASP A 190 22.90 1.85 4.88
CA ASP A 190 22.77 2.82 5.97
C ASP A 190 21.79 2.25 7.02
N THR A 191 21.50 3.01 8.06
CA THR A 191 20.41 2.68 9.00
C THR A 191 19.04 2.71 8.29
N ARG A 192 18.09 1.90 8.75
CA ARG A 192 16.72 1.91 8.20
C ARG A 192 16.10 3.31 8.18
N LYS A 193 16.32 4.10 9.23
CA LYS A 193 15.84 5.48 9.30
C LYS A 193 16.38 6.33 8.15
N ASN A 194 17.69 6.31 7.93
CA ASN A 194 18.33 7.09 6.88
C ASN A 194 17.92 6.61 5.49
N LEU A 195 17.80 5.29 5.29
CA LEU A 195 17.35 4.71 4.01
C LEU A 195 15.91 5.10 3.68
N ARG A 196 14.99 5.02 4.65
CA ARG A 196 13.60 5.44 4.44
C ARG A 196 13.50 6.92 4.09
N SER A 197 14.27 7.78 4.75
CA SER A 197 14.36 9.21 4.42
C SER A 197 15.01 9.44 3.06
N PHE A 198 16.08 8.71 2.73
CA PHE A 198 16.71 8.79 1.42
C PHE A 198 15.75 8.42 0.29
N PHE A 199 14.96 7.37 0.45
CA PHE A 199 13.99 6.93 -0.54
C PHE A 199 12.62 7.59 -0.40
N GLU A 200 12.43 8.52 0.54
CA GLU A 200 11.21 9.30 0.73
C GLU A 200 9.97 8.42 1.07
N VAL A 201 10.22 7.36 1.83
CA VAL A 201 9.18 6.42 2.30
C VAL A 201 9.04 6.38 3.82
N ASP A 202 9.67 7.31 4.54
CA ASP A 202 9.45 7.51 5.98
C ASP A 202 8.14 8.27 6.25
N LYS A 203 7.71 8.28 7.51
CA LYS A 203 6.47 8.94 7.92
C LYS A 203 6.45 10.44 7.65
N GLU A 204 7.58 11.12 7.73
CA GLU A 204 7.70 12.56 7.48
C GLU A 204 7.41 12.89 6.01
N HIS A 205 8.01 12.15 5.07
CA HIS A 205 7.72 12.29 3.65
C HIS A 205 6.27 11.87 3.34
N ILE A 206 5.78 10.77 3.93
CA ILE A 206 4.39 10.32 3.73
C ILE A 206 3.40 11.41 4.17
N VAL A 207 3.65 12.09 5.31
CA VAL A 207 2.81 13.23 5.76
C VAL A 207 2.87 14.37 4.75
N ALA A 208 4.07 14.81 4.35
CA ALA A 208 4.24 15.92 3.41
C ALA A 208 3.58 15.61 2.04
N TYR A 209 3.78 14.39 1.53
CA TYR A 209 3.15 13.95 0.29
C TYR A 209 1.62 13.82 0.41
N SER A 210 1.11 13.33 1.54
CA SER A 210 -0.34 13.25 1.80
C SER A 210 -0.98 14.64 1.73
N LEU A 211 -0.37 15.63 2.38
CA LEU A 211 -0.85 17.01 2.35
C LEU A 211 -0.73 17.63 0.95
N SER A 212 0.37 17.34 0.23
CA SER A 212 0.55 17.78 -1.16
C SER A 212 -0.51 17.18 -2.11
N VAL A 213 -0.82 15.90 -1.93
CA VAL A 213 -1.87 15.21 -2.69
C VAL A 213 -3.25 15.83 -2.41
N LEU A 214 -3.59 16.03 -1.14
CA LEU A 214 -4.85 16.67 -0.74
C LEU A 214 -4.97 18.11 -1.29
N ALA A 215 -3.88 18.88 -1.28
CA ALA A 215 -3.85 20.22 -1.87
C ALA A 215 -4.03 20.20 -3.39
N LYS A 216 -3.40 19.25 -4.08
CA LYS A 216 -3.54 19.05 -5.53
C LYS A 216 -4.98 18.68 -5.92
N GLU A 217 -5.66 17.89 -5.09
CA GLU A 217 -7.07 17.53 -5.24
C GLU A 217 -8.02 18.65 -4.72
N GLN A 218 -7.49 19.81 -4.34
CA GLN A 218 -8.23 20.98 -3.86
C GLN A 218 -9.07 20.73 -2.58
N LEU A 219 -8.71 19.72 -1.81
CA LEU A 219 -9.37 19.39 -0.53
C LEU A 219 -8.84 20.21 0.65
N ILE A 220 -7.61 20.73 0.53
CA ILE A 220 -6.98 21.64 1.50
C ILE A 220 -6.14 22.68 0.74
N THR A 221 -5.65 23.72 1.44
CA THR A 221 -4.74 24.70 0.86
C THR A 221 -3.30 24.17 0.79
N SER A 222 -2.50 24.61 -0.20
CA SER A 222 -1.09 24.20 -0.36
C SER A 222 -0.21 24.58 0.82
N LYS A 223 -0.61 25.56 1.61
CA LYS A 223 0.10 26.01 2.80
C LYS A 223 0.38 24.87 3.79
N TYR A 224 -0.56 23.94 3.96
CA TYR A 224 -0.36 22.77 4.83
C TYR A 224 0.83 21.92 4.38
N ALA A 225 0.96 21.67 3.07
CA ALA A 225 2.06 20.92 2.50
C ALA A 225 3.40 21.68 2.61
N GLU A 226 3.38 22.99 2.32
CA GLU A 226 4.58 23.85 2.43
C GLU A 226 5.10 23.91 3.87
N ASP A 227 4.23 24.08 4.84
CA ASP A 227 4.57 24.09 6.25
C ASP A 227 5.14 22.73 6.72
N ALA A 228 4.58 21.60 6.24
CA ALA A 228 5.09 20.27 6.54
C ALA A 228 6.48 20.04 5.93
N ILE A 229 6.68 20.39 4.67
CA ILE A 229 7.99 20.28 3.98
C ILE A 229 9.06 21.07 4.74
N LYS A 230 8.73 22.29 5.18
CA LYS A 230 9.62 23.12 5.98
C LYS A 230 9.87 22.53 7.38
N LYS A 231 8.81 22.06 8.05
CA LYS A 231 8.88 21.50 9.40
C LYS A 231 9.78 20.26 9.48
N TYR A 232 9.69 19.39 8.46
CA TYR A 232 10.47 18.14 8.40
C TYR A 232 11.80 18.30 7.69
N ASP A 233 12.20 19.53 7.33
CA ASP A 233 13.46 19.85 6.64
C ASP A 233 13.67 19.01 5.36
N ILE A 234 12.58 18.85 4.57
CA ILE A 234 12.61 18.09 3.33
C ILE A 234 13.27 18.93 2.23
N ASP A 235 14.40 18.47 1.71
CA ASP A 235 15.12 19.14 0.62
C ASP A 235 14.37 18.99 -0.71
N LYS A 236 13.74 20.08 -1.15
CA LYS A 236 13.00 20.14 -2.42
C LYS A 236 13.88 20.00 -3.67
N ASN A 237 15.19 20.22 -3.53
CA ASN A 237 16.16 20.20 -4.63
C ASN A 237 16.91 18.87 -4.69
N LYS A 238 16.66 17.97 -3.76
CA LYS A 238 17.26 16.64 -3.75
C LYS A 238 16.94 15.92 -5.07
N PRO A 239 17.96 15.44 -5.79
CA PRO A 239 17.73 14.63 -6.98
C PRO A 239 16.95 13.35 -6.65
N MET A 240 16.18 12.86 -7.60
CA MET A 240 15.53 11.54 -7.43
C MET A 240 16.59 10.45 -7.17
N PRO A 241 16.32 9.46 -6.29
CA PRO A 241 17.27 8.37 -5.99
C PRO A 241 17.79 7.63 -7.22
N THR A 242 17.01 7.59 -8.31
CA THR A 242 17.43 7.02 -9.61
C THR A 242 18.52 7.82 -10.33
N LYS A 243 18.80 9.05 -9.90
CA LYS A 243 19.80 9.95 -10.51
C LYS A 243 21.01 10.16 -9.61
N MET A 244 21.12 9.42 -8.51
CA MET A 244 22.16 9.55 -7.50
C MET A 244 23.11 8.35 -7.46
#